data_fd76deb492fdaec42da8021836de8b07
#
_entry.id   fd76deb492fdaec42da8021836de8b07
#
_cell.length_a   1.000
_cell.length_b   1.000
_cell.length_c   1.000
_cell.angle_alpha   90.00
_cell.angle_beta   90.00
_cell.angle_gamma   90.00
#
_symmetry.space_group_name_H-M   'P 1'
#
loop_
_entity.id
_entity.type
_entity.pdbx_description
1 polymer ?
#
loop_
_entity_poly.entity_id
_entity_poly.type
_entity_poly.pdbx_seq_one_letter_code
_entity_poly.pdbx_strand_id
1 'polypeptide(L)'
;MTHGEGLIKNLKKHQLMVAVRTKTLEDAYHAALACVEGGIRFIEITFSVPGADEVIRRLTGDERVTIGAGTILSVDDARRALTAGASYIVSPNFDEDVVKFAKKEGVVSIPGACTPTEIYRAHKAGGDIIKLFPFVEIGGLAFLKAVRGPLSFVRYMLCGGATLDNVSTYLAADAAGILIGAAIIKRELVAATDWKSIAGLARSFVQKVEKPTRTKV
;
A
#
# COMPACT_ATOMS: atom_id res chain seq x y z
N MET A 1 -21.54 -2.74 8.75
CA MET A 1 -20.21 -2.88 8.15
C MET A 1 -19.27 -2.02 8.98
N THR A 2 -18.20 -2.57 9.54
CA THR A 2 -17.24 -1.78 10.32
C THR A 2 -16.49 -0.81 9.40
N HIS A 3 -15.93 0.26 9.94
CA HIS A 3 -15.12 1.22 9.19
C HIS A 3 -13.97 0.52 8.41
N GLY A 4 -13.29 -0.41 9.05
CA GLY A 4 -12.21 -1.19 8.43
C GLY A 4 -12.66 -2.05 7.25
N GLU A 5 -13.83 -2.71 7.35
CA GLU A 5 -14.36 -3.50 6.23
C GLU A 5 -14.76 -2.64 5.03
N GLY A 6 -15.27 -1.43 5.27
CA GLY A 6 -15.55 -0.45 4.22
C GLY A 6 -14.29 -0.04 3.48
N LEU A 7 -13.20 0.25 4.22
CA LEU A 7 -11.89 0.61 3.65
C LEU A 7 -11.31 -0.55 2.81
N ILE A 8 -11.33 -1.79 3.33
CA ILE A 8 -10.83 -2.96 2.61
C ILE A 8 -11.60 -3.21 1.32
N LYS A 9 -12.94 -3.07 1.36
CA LYS A 9 -13.79 -3.19 0.17
C LYS A 9 -13.46 -2.13 -0.87
N ASN A 10 -13.22 -0.89 -0.42
CA ASN A 10 -12.84 0.22 -1.29
C ASN A 10 -11.43 -0.01 -1.89
N LEU A 11 -10.47 -0.48 -1.10
CA LEU A 11 -9.15 -0.85 -1.60
C LEU A 11 -9.24 -1.96 -2.66
N LYS A 12 -10.02 -3.01 -2.41
CA LYS A 12 -10.23 -4.10 -3.38
C LYS A 12 -10.90 -3.61 -4.68
N LYS A 13 -11.74 -2.58 -4.62
CA LYS A 13 -12.35 -1.96 -5.80
C LYS A 13 -11.32 -1.20 -6.64
N HIS A 14 -10.45 -0.41 -6.01
CA HIS A 14 -9.45 0.42 -6.70
C HIS A 14 -8.15 -0.32 -6.99
N GLN A 15 -7.84 -1.37 -6.26
CA GLN A 15 -6.73 -2.32 -6.41
C GLN A 15 -5.32 -1.72 -6.30
N LEU A 16 -5.15 -0.41 -6.41
CA LEU A 16 -3.83 0.25 -6.36
C LEU A 16 -3.67 1.07 -5.09
N MET A 17 -2.52 0.91 -4.46
CA MET A 17 -1.99 1.76 -3.40
C MET A 17 -0.61 2.24 -3.81
N VAL A 18 -0.27 3.50 -3.54
CA VAL A 18 1.05 4.04 -3.86
C VAL A 18 1.81 4.35 -2.58
N ALA A 19 3.03 3.78 -2.46
CA ALA A 19 3.96 4.10 -1.39
C ALA A 19 4.81 5.31 -1.78
N VAL A 20 4.69 6.39 -1.02
CA VAL A 20 5.45 7.62 -1.19
C VAL A 20 6.69 7.55 -0.31
N ARG A 21 7.86 7.51 -0.93
CA ARG A 21 9.16 7.50 -0.27
C ARG A 21 10.10 8.48 -0.95
N THR A 22 10.32 9.62 -0.34
CA THR A 22 11.16 10.71 -0.84
C THR A 22 12.19 11.13 0.21
N LYS A 23 13.06 12.06 -0.14
CA LYS A 23 14.08 12.58 0.78
C LYS A 23 13.59 13.74 1.65
N THR A 24 12.58 14.45 1.19
CA THR A 24 12.04 15.62 1.88
C THR A 24 10.53 15.53 2.05
N LEU A 25 10.01 16.26 3.01
CA LEU A 25 8.58 16.42 3.27
C LEU A 25 7.86 17.01 2.04
N GLU A 26 8.41 18.06 1.46
CA GLU A 26 7.78 18.76 0.34
C GLU A 26 7.70 17.86 -0.91
N ASP A 27 8.77 17.10 -1.21
CA ASP A 27 8.73 16.12 -2.28
C ASP A 27 7.67 15.05 -2.05
N ALA A 28 7.51 14.58 -0.80
CA ALA A 28 6.49 13.60 -0.45
C ALA A 28 5.08 14.16 -0.66
N TYR A 29 4.84 15.38 -0.21
CA TYR A 29 3.55 16.05 -0.35
C TYR A 29 3.17 16.23 -1.84
N HIS A 30 4.08 16.80 -2.64
CA HIS A 30 3.82 17.03 -4.06
C HIS A 30 3.71 15.72 -4.87
N ALA A 31 4.53 14.70 -4.57
CA ALA A 31 4.43 13.39 -5.21
C ALA A 31 3.09 12.71 -4.88
N ALA A 32 2.62 12.82 -3.64
CA ALA A 32 1.32 12.29 -3.23
C ALA A 32 0.18 12.99 -3.98
N LEU A 33 0.18 14.33 -4.03
CA LEU A 33 -0.81 15.11 -4.79
C LEU A 33 -0.83 14.72 -6.28
N ALA A 34 0.35 14.58 -6.90
CA ALA A 34 0.47 14.16 -8.29
C ALA A 34 -0.16 12.76 -8.52
N CYS A 35 0.03 11.83 -7.57
CA CYS A 35 -0.62 10.51 -7.63
C CYS A 35 -2.15 10.64 -7.52
N VAL A 36 -2.68 11.50 -6.64
CA VAL A 36 -4.12 11.77 -6.51
C VAL A 36 -4.70 12.35 -7.81
N GLU A 37 -4.01 13.31 -8.43
CA GLU A 37 -4.38 13.88 -9.73
C GLU A 37 -4.35 12.82 -10.85
N GLY A 38 -3.46 11.84 -10.74
CA GLY A 38 -3.41 10.66 -11.62
C GLY A 38 -4.52 9.64 -11.38
N GLY A 39 -5.37 9.83 -10.35
CA GLY A 39 -6.51 8.97 -10.04
C GLY A 39 -6.26 7.90 -8.97
N ILE A 40 -5.10 7.89 -8.32
CA ILE A 40 -4.82 6.99 -7.18
C ILE A 40 -5.73 7.37 -6.01
N ARG A 41 -6.33 6.36 -5.37
CA ARG A 41 -7.28 6.51 -4.25
C ARG A 41 -6.72 6.06 -2.90
N PHE A 42 -5.58 5.38 -2.88
CA PHE A 42 -4.91 4.94 -1.65
C PHE A 42 -3.43 5.33 -1.70
N ILE A 43 -2.98 6.09 -0.72
CA ILE A 43 -1.59 6.54 -0.61
C ILE A 43 -1.03 6.20 0.76
N GLU A 44 0.12 5.55 0.78
CA GLU A 44 0.92 5.24 1.94
C GLU A 44 2.08 6.25 2.02
N ILE A 45 2.09 7.12 3.04
CA ILE A 45 3.26 7.96 3.35
C ILE A 45 4.20 7.15 4.23
N THR A 46 5.41 6.88 3.76
CA THR A 46 6.36 6.06 4.52
C THR A 46 7.03 6.86 5.62
N PHE A 47 7.14 6.31 6.84
CA PHE A 47 7.78 6.96 7.99
C PHE A 47 9.30 7.09 7.88
N SER A 48 9.88 6.61 6.78
CA SER A 48 11.25 6.94 6.37
C SER A 48 11.38 8.34 5.75
N VAL A 49 10.27 9.00 5.43
CA VAL A 49 10.23 10.41 4.99
C VAL A 49 10.33 11.32 6.21
N PRO A 50 11.25 12.26 6.25
CA PRO A 50 11.29 13.28 7.31
C PRO A 50 9.96 14.05 7.36
N GLY A 51 9.33 14.12 8.54
CA GLY A 51 8.05 14.81 8.71
C GLY A 51 6.85 14.08 8.05
N ALA A 52 6.88 12.75 7.95
CA ALA A 52 5.80 11.94 7.36
C ALA A 52 4.43 12.22 8.00
N ASP A 53 4.38 12.42 9.32
CA ASP A 53 3.18 12.81 10.07
C ASP A 53 2.61 14.16 9.59
N GLU A 54 3.45 15.14 9.29
CA GLU A 54 3.00 16.42 8.73
C GLU A 54 2.46 16.26 7.30
N VAL A 55 3.10 15.42 6.46
CA VAL A 55 2.57 15.12 5.13
C VAL A 55 1.19 14.48 5.21
N ILE A 56 1.01 13.50 6.11
CA ILE A 56 -0.30 12.87 6.36
C ILE A 56 -1.32 13.92 6.75
N ARG A 57 -0.99 14.81 7.71
CA ARG A 57 -1.90 15.86 8.20
C ARG A 57 -2.34 16.80 7.09
N ARG A 58 -1.43 17.22 6.21
CA ARG A 58 -1.75 18.09 5.06
C ARG A 58 -2.66 17.44 4.03
N LEU A 59 -2.58 16.10 3.90
CA LEU A 59 -3.38 15.34 2.94
C LEU A 59 -4.71 14.84 3.54
N THR A 60 -4.82 14.85 4.88
CA THR A 60 -6.05 14.45 5.58
C THR A 60 -7.16 15.46 5.28
N GLY A 61 -8.34 14.95 4.90
CA GLY A 61 -9.49 15.77 4.50
C GLY A 61 -9.66 15.92 2.99
N ASP A 62 -8.71 15.46 2.17
CA ASP A 62 -8.93 15.35 0.73
C ASP A 62 -9.80 14.09 0.45
N GLU A 63 -11.08 14.31 0.16
CA GLU A 63 -12.05 13.24 -0.08
C GLU A 63 -11.74 12.36 -1.30
N ARG A 64 -10.80 12.79 -2.14
CA ARG A 64 -10.39 12.04 -3.33
C ARG A 64 -9.50 10.85 -2.97
N VAL A 65 -8.93 10.79 -1.77
CA VAL A 65 -7.91 9.81 -1.41
C VAL A 65 -8.03 9.35 0.05
N THR A 66 -7.70 8.10 0.30
CA THR A 66 -7.52 7.55 1.65
C THR A 66 -6.03 7.50 1.95
N ILE A 67 -5.61 8.22 2.99
CA ILE A 67 -4.19 8.32 3.39
C ILE A 67 -3.91 7.32 4.51
N GLY A 68 -2.81 6.60 4.38
CA GLY A 68 -2.26 5.73 5.41
C GLY A 68 -0.78 5.97 5.64
N ALA A 69 -0.25 5.32 6.66
CA ALA A 69 1.15 5.37 7.03
C ALA A 69 1.86 4.05 6.74
N GLY A 70 3.06 4.13 6.17
CA GLY A 70 3.89 2.96 5.89
C GLY A 70 5.24 3.01 6.57
N THR A 71 5.94 1.87 6.51
CA THR A 71 7.20 1.67 7.23
C THR A 71 7.03 1.90 8.72
N ILE A 72 5.89 1.49 9.26
CA ILE A 72 5.60 1.54 10.70
C ILE A 72 6.30 0.37 11.38
N LEU A 73 7.28 0.68 12.24
CA LEU A 73 8.15 -0.29 12.89
C LEU A 73 7.96 -0.34 14.41
N SER A 74 7.15 0.56 14.97
CA SER A 74 6.89 0.63 16.40
C SER A 74 5.46 1.10 16.68
N VAL A 75 4.99 0.86 17.91
CA VAL A 75 3.71 1.38 18.41
C VAL A 75 3.72 2.90 18.46
N ASP A 76 4.87 3.52 18.74
CA ASP A 76 5.00 4.98 18.78
C ASP A 76 4.84 5.59 17.37
N ASP A 77 5.43 4.98 16.34
CA ASP A 77 5.20 5.39 14.95
C ASP A 77 3.72 5.24 14.57
N ALA A 78 3.10 4.12 14.94
CA ALA A 78 1.69 3.88 14.71
C ALA A 78 0.82 4.96 15.37
N ARG A 79 1.11 5.31 16.63
CA ARG A 79 0.40 6.36 17.37
C ARG A 79 0.53 7.72 16.69
N ARG A 80 1.75 8.11 16.31
CA ARG A 80 2.02 9.36 15.57
C ARG A 80 1.26 9.41 14.26
N ALA A 81 1.25 8.30 13.50
CA ALA A 81 0.53 8.18 12.25
C ALA A 81 -0.97 8.39 12.42
N LEU A 82 -1.59 7.75 13.42
CA LEU A 82 -3.02 7.90 13.68
C LEU A 82 -3.38 9.31 14.19
N THR A 83 -2.54 9.89 15.04
CA THR A 83 -2.71 11.28 15.49
C THR A 83 -2.64 12.28 14.33
N ALA A 84 -1.86 11.96 13.28
CA ALA A 84 -1.79 12.76 12.06
C ALA A 84 -2.98 12.55 11.10
N GLY A 85 -3.84 11.54 11.34
CA GLY A 85 -5.03 11.25 10.54
C GLY A 85 -4.90 10.09 9.57
N ALA A 86 -3.88 9.22 9.74
CA ALA A 86 -3.77 8.01 8.93
C ALA A 86 -4.96 7.06 9.15
N SER A 87 -5.57 6.58 8.06
CA SER A 87 -6.73 5.69 8.07
C SER A 87 -6.36 4.21 8.10
N TYR A 88 -5.11 3.87 7.84
CA TYR A 88 -4.55 2.51 7.88
C TYR A 88 -3.05 2.53 8.11
N ILE A 89 -2.51 1.40 8.59
CA ILE A 89 -1.10 1.23 8.92
C ILE A 89 -0.51 0.09 8.09
N VAL A 90 0.66 0.32 7.49
CA VAL A 90 1.41 -0.66 6.71
C VAL A 90 2.81 -0.83 7.30
N SER A 91 3.24 -2.06 7.51
CA SER A 91 4.58 -2.40 7.97
C SER A 91 5.33 -3.22 6.93
N PRO A 92 6.66 -3.13 6.86
CA PRO A 92 7.46 -4.00 5.98
C PRO A 92 7.62 -5.42 6.55
N ASN A 93 7.41 -5.59 7.85
CA ASN A 93 7.56 -6.82 8.63
C ASN A 93 6.31 -7.05 9.49
N PHE A 94 6.27 -8.20 10.14
CA PHE A 94 5.31 -8.49 11.18
C PHE A 94 5.85 -8.08 12.56
N ASP A 95 5.15 -7.16 13.21
CA ASP A 95 5.31 -6.81 14.61
C ASP A 95 3.95 -6.97 15.30
N GLU A 96 3.90 -7.84 16.30
CA GLU A 96 2.65 -8.22 16.97
C GLU A 96 2.04 -7.06 17.75
N ASP A 97 2.88 -6.23 18.38
CA ASP A 97 2.42 -5.10 19.19
C ASP A 97 1.84 -3.99 18.31
N VAL A 98 2.43 -3.73 17.15
CA VAL A 98 1.89 -2.79 16.15
C VAL A 98 0.53 -3.28 15.65
N VAL A 99 0.39 -4.57 15.32
CA VAL A 99 -0.88 -5.14 14.85
C VAL A 99 -1.95 -5.06 15.94
N LYS A 100 -1.63 -5.45 17.17
CA LYS A 100 -2.56 -5.37 18.31
C LYS A 100 -2.97 -3.93 18.62
N PHE A 101 -2.03 -2.99 18.53
CA PHE A 101 -2.32 -1.58 18.72
C PHE A 101 -3.31 -1.07 17.65
N ALA A 102 -3.03 -1.32 16.36
CA ALA A 102 -3.94 -0.94 15.28
C ALA A 102 -5.35 -1.53 15.46
N LYS A 103 -5.43 -2.79 15.88
CA LYS A 103 -6.69 -3.48 16.18
C LYS A 103 -7.47 -2.80 17.32
N LYS A 104 -6.77 -2.43 18.40
CA LYS A 104 -7.35 -1.71 19.54
C LYS A 104 -7.91 -0.34 19.13
N GLU A 105 -7.22 0.36 18.26
CA GLU A 105 -7.63 1.66 17.73
C GLU A 105 -8.69 1.55 16.61
N GLY A 106 -9.08 0.33 16.19
CA GLY A 106 -10.09 0.11 15.15
C GLY A 106 -9.62 0.45 13.73
N VAL A 107 -8.31 0.46 13.51
CA VAL A 107 -7.66 0.84 12.25
C VAL A 107 -7.19 -0.38 11.48
N VAL A 108 -7.30 -0.34 10.15
CA VAL A 108 -6.83 -1.42 9.27
C VAL A 108 -5.32 -1.57 9.38
N SER A 109 -4.86 -2.79 9.66
CA SER A 109 -3.45 -3.17 9.77
C SER A 109 -3.03 -4.05 8.59
N ILE A 110 -1.91 -3.67 7.95
CA ILE A 110 -1.34 -4.36 6.80
C ILE A 110 0.13 -4.74 7.10
N PRO A 111 0.37 -5.74 7.98
CA PRO A 111 1.72 -6.21 8.30
C PRO A 111 2.37 -6.92 7.12
N GLY A 112 3.71 -6.79 7.01
CA GLY A 112 4.54 -7.47 6.03
C GLY A 112 4.93 -8.87 6.45
N ALA A 113 5.04 -9.78 5.47
CA ALA A 113 5.51 -11.15 5.66
C ALA A 113 6.13 -11.71 4.37
N CYS A 114 7.08 -12.65 4.51
CA CYS A 114 7.73 -13.32 3.39
C CYS A 114 7.77 -14.85 3.54
N THR A 115 7.27 -15.41 4.64
CA THR A 115 7.20 -16.86 4.87
C THR A 115 5.79 -17.29 5.30
N PRO A 116 5.38 -18.57 5.08
CA PRO A 116 4.09 -19.07 5.53
C PRO A 116 3.87 -18.89 7.05
N THR A 117 4.93 -19.03 7.85
CA THR A 117 4.87 -18.85 9.31
C THR A 117 4.56 -17.39 9.67
N GLU A 118 5.23 -16.44 9.06
CA GLU A 118 4.98 -15.01 9.28
C GLU A 118 3.59 -14.62 8.82
N ILE A 119 3.15 -15.08 7.64
CA ILE A 119 1.80 -14.84 7.11
C ILE A 119 0.74 -15.30 8.11
N TYR A 120 0.87 -16.55 8.60
CA TYR A 120 -0.09 -17.10 9.55
C TYR A 120 -0.07 -16.37 10.89
N ARG A 121 1.12 -16.04 11.42
CA ARG A 121 1.26 -15.28 12.68
C ARG A 121 0.65 -13.88 12.56
N ALA A 122 0.94 -13.17 11.49
CA ALA A 122 0.40 -11.84 11.23
C ALA A 122 -1.14 -11.87 11.13
N HIS A 123 -1.69 -12.84 10.41
CA HIS A 123 -3.15 -13.04 10.34
C HIS A 123 -3.76 -13.36 11.70
N LYS A 124 -3.15 -14.30 12.47
CA LYS A 124 -3.60 -14.70 13.79
C LYS A 124 -3.58 -13.55 14.80
N ALA A 125 -2.61 -12.65 14.71
CA ALA A 125 -2.54 -11.44 15.53
C ALA A 125 -3.61 -10.40 15.20
N GLY A 126 -4.32 -10.56 14.08
CA GLY A 126 -5.41 -9.69 13.63
C GLY A 126 -5.05 -8.75 12.47
N GLY A 127 -3.96 -9.02 11.75
CA GLY A 127 -3.65 -8.33 10.49
C GLY A 127 -4.81 -8.51 9.49
N ASP A 128 -5.32 -7.40 8.98
CA ASP A 128 -6.50 -7.40 8.11
C ASP A 128 -6.17 -7.82 6.68
N ILE A 129 -4.99 -7.42 6.21
CA ILE A 129 -4.40 -7.78 4.91
C ILE A 129 -2.92 -8.07 5.15
N ILE A 130 -2.38 -9.15 4.59
CA ILE A 130 -0.96 -9.47 4.72
C ILE A 130 -0.20 -9.00 3.48
N LYS A 131 0.73 -8.09 3.67
CA LYS A 131 1.62 -7.56 2.64
C LYS A 131 2.73 -8.58 2.35
N LEU A 132 2.71 -9.17 1.16
CA LEU A 132 3.82 -9.99 0.69
C LEU A 132 4.96 -9.07 0.22
N PHE A 133 6.05 -9.05 0.97
CA PHE A 133 7.18 -8.15 0.74
C PHE A 133 8.52 -8.77 1.18
N PRO A 134 9.56 -8.65 0.37
CA PRO A 134 9.61 -8.13 -1.01
C PRO A 134 9.09 -9.17 -2.04
N PHE A 135 8.00 -8.84 -2.76
CA PHE A 135 7.17 -9.84 -3.45
C PHE A 135 7.91 -10.61 -4.55
N VAL A 136 8.68 -9.93 -5.39
CA VAL A 136 9.40 -10.60 -6.49
C VAL A 136 10.50 -11.50 -5.94
N GLU A 137 11.25 -11.03 -4.98
CA GLU A 137 12.40 -11.70 -4.40
C GLU A 137 12.02 -12.96 -3.63
N ILE A 138 10.80 -13.04 -3.07
CA ILE A 138 10.29 -14.24 -2.40
C ILE A 138 9.64 -15.26 -3.36
N GLY A 139 9.64 -14.99 -4.69
CA GLY A 139 9.11 -15.88 -5.72
C GLY A 139 7.83 -15.39 -6.40
N GLY A 140 7.35 -14.19 -6.10
CA GLY A 140 6.26 -13.53 -6.83
C GLY A 140 4.96 -14.31 -6.86
N LEU A 141 4.35 -14.41 -8.05
CA LEU A 141 3.07 -15.09 -8.23
C LEU A 141 3.13 -16.61 -7.97
N ALA A 142 4.29 -17.23 -8.18
CA ALA A 142 4.47 -18.66 -7.87
C ALA A 142 4.41 -18.90 -6.35
N PHE A 143 5.06 -18.03 -5.56
CA PHE A 143 4.97 -18.06 -4.10
C PHE A 143 3.52 -17.80 -3.63
N LEU A 144 2.85 -16.78 -4.15
CA LEU A 144 1.46 -16.48 -3.80
C LEU A 144 0.55 -17.70 -4.07
N LYS A 145 0.69 -18.35 -5.25
CA LYS A 145 -0.08 -19.54 -5.61
C LYS A 145 0.16 -20.68 -4.61
N ALA A 146 1.40 -20.91 -4.20
CA ALA A 146 1.76 -21.96 -3.26
C ALA A 146 1.19 -21.72 -1.85
N VAL A 147 1.35 -20.50 -1.30
CA VAL A 147 0.88 -20.20 0.05
C VAL A 147 -0.64 -20.05 0.14
N ARG A 148 -1.29 -19.63 -0.93
CA ARG A 148 -2.76 -19.50 -0.98
C ARG A 148 -3.48 -20.84 -0.85
N GLY A 149 -2.88 -21.96 -1.25
CA GLY A 149 -3.46 -23.28 -1.06
C GLY A 149 -3.84 -23.52 0.41
N PRO A 150 -2.88 -23.61 1.32
CA PRO A 150 -3.15 -23.83 2.74
C PRO A 150 -3.68 -22.59 3.51
N LEU A 151 -3.45 -21.37 3.03
CA LEU A 151 -3.81 -20.11 3.69
C LEU A 151 -4.80 -19.29 2.83
N SER A 152 -5.82 -19.96 2.27
CA SER A 152 -6.81 -19.36 1.38
C SER A 152 -7.70 -18.30 2.03
N PHE A 153 -7.81 -18.32 3.35
CA PHE A 153 -8.58 -17.36 4.15
C PHE A 153 -7.86 -16.02 4.38
N VAL A 154 -6.57 -15.91 4.01
CA VAL A 154 -5.79 -14.69 4.17
C VAL A 154 -6.01 -13.75 2.99
N ARG A 155 -6.20 -12.47 3.28
CA ARG A 155 -6.18 -11.41 2.26
C ARG A 155 -4.75 -10.97 2.02
N TYR A 156 -4.32 -10.89 0.76
CA TYR A 156 -2.94 -10.56 0.40
C TYR A 156 -2.85 -9.21 -0.31
N MET A 157 -1.81 -8.44 0.00
CA MET A 157 -1.36 -7.28 -0.77
C MET A 157 -0.01 -7.59 -1.40
N LEU A 158 0.15 -7.33 -2.70
CA LEU A 158 1.39 -7.58 -3.43
C LEU A 158 2.24 -6.32 -3.42
N CYS A 159 3.46 -6.40 -2.89
CA CYS A 159 4.34 -5.24 -2.76
C CYS A 159 5.73 -5.52 -3.33
N GLY A 160 6.03 -4.86 -4.44
CA GLY A 160 7.30 -4.95 -5.16
C GLY A 160 7.16 -5.50 -6.58
N GLY A 161 7.98 -4.97 -7.48
CA GLY A 161 8.13 -5.44 -8.86
C GLY A 161 6.98 -5.14 -9.82
N ALA A 162 5.91 -4.45 -9.40
CA ALA A 162 4.83 -4.07 -10.30
C ALA A 162 5.29 -2.96 -11.27
N THR A 163 5.06 -3.17 -12.57
CA THR A 163 5.32 -2.25 -13.66
C THR A 163 4.08 -2.12 -14.55
N LEU A 164 4.05 -1.17 -15.46
CA LEU A 164 2.95 -1.06 -16.44
C LEU A 164 2.80 -2.30 -17.33
N ASP A 165 3.89 -3.04 -17.55
CA ASP A 165 3.87 -4.23 -18.41
C ASP A 165 3.30 -5.45 -17.70
N ASN A 166 3.53 -5.59 -16.38
CA ASN A 166 3.15 -6.77 -15.62
C ASN A 166 1.95 -6.57 -14.67
N VAL A 167 1.52 -5.33 -14.41
CA VAL A 167 0.46 -5.04 -13.44
C VAL A 167 -0.86 -5.78 -13.74
N SER A 168 -1.20 -5.99 -15.01
CA SER A 168 -2.39 -6.75 -15.41
C SER A 168 -2.34 -8.18 -14.90
N THR A 169 -1.15 -8.82 -14.89
CA THR A 169 -0.96 -10.16 -14.34
C THR A 169 -1.10 -10.17 -12.81
N TYR A 170 -0.63 -9.11 -12.13
CA TYR A 170 -0.83 -8.97 -10.68
C TYR A 170 -2.31 -8.74 -10.34
N LEU A 171 -3.03 -7.95 -11.15
CA LEU A 171 -4.46 -7.72 -10.98
C LEU A 171 -5.27 -9.02 -11.10
N ALA A 172 -4.87 -9.90 -12.04
CA ALA A 172 -5.51 -11.21 -12.23
C ALA A 172 -5.29 -12.18 -11.05
N ALA A 173 -4.37 -11.89 -10.14
CA ALA A 173 -4.05 -12.77 -9.00
C ALA A 173 -5.04 -12.64 -7.83
N ASP A 174 -6.14 -11.90 -7.97
CA ASP A 174 -7.19 -11.69 -6.93
C ASP A 174 -6.60 -11.32 -5.55
N ALA A 175 -5.63 -10.41 -5.53
CA ALA A 175 -5.13 -9.82 -4.30
C ALA A 175 -6.06 -8.69 -3.82
N ALA A 176 -5.98 -8.33 -2.54
CA ALA A 176 -6.72 -7.20 -1.99
C ALA A 176 -6.24 -5.85 -2.55
N GLY A 177 -4.98 -5.80 -3.00
CA GLY A 177 -4.39 -4.63 -3.64
C GLY A 177 -2.94 -4.87 -4.05
N ILE A 178 -2.43 -3.93 -4.83
CA ILE A 178 -1.04 -3.87 -5.28
C ILE A 178 -0.43 -2.57 -4.75
N LEU A 179 0.66 -2.68 -4.00
CA LEU A 179 1.41 -1.54 -3.50
C LEU A 179 2.58 -1.22 -4.42
N ILE A 180 2.54 -0.05 -5.04
CA ILE A 180 3.48 0.42 -6.05
C ILE A 180 4.27 1.60 -5.48
N GLY A 181 5.57 1.63 -5.69
CA GLY A 181 6.44 2.74 -5.28
C GLY A 181 7.19 3.35 -6.47
N ALA A 182 8.42 2.93 -6.67
CA ALA A 182 9.36 3.51 -7.65
C ALA A 182 8.91 3.44 -9.12
N ALA A 183 7.95 2.58 -9.47
CA ALA A 183 7.42 2.54 -10.82
C ALA A 183 6.58 3.79 -11.18
N ILE A 184 6.03 4.47 -10.17
CA ILE A 184 5.29 5.74 -10.32
C ILE A 184 6.15 6.90 -9.84
N ILE A 185 6.67 6.83 -8.61
CA ILE A 185 7.48 7.90 -7.98
C ILE A 185 8.95 7.63 -8.29
N LYS A 186 9.34 7.93 -9.51
CA LYS A 186 10.71 7.78 -9.98
C LYS A 186 11.61 8.85 -9.40
N ARG A 187 12.82 8.46 -8.96
CA ARG A 187 13.77 9.38 -8.31
C ARG A 187 14.15 10.55 -9.20
N GLU A 188 14.34 10.29 -10.49
CA GLU A 188 14.68 11.31 -11.48
C GLU A 188 13.56 12.34 -11.68
N LEU A 189 12.29 11.92 -11.64
CA LEU A 189 11.16 12.83 -11.77
C LEU A 189 10.99 13.69 -10.50
N VAL A 190 11.19 13.11 -9.33
CA VAL A 190 11.18 13.86 -8.06
C VAL A 190 12.30 14.89 -8.04
N ALA A 191 13.52 14.51 -8.43
CA ALA A 191 14.66 15.43 -8.49
C ALA A 191 14.46 16.58 -9.49
N ALA A 192 13.71 16.33 -10.57
CA ALA A 192 13.34 17.34 -11.56
C ALA A 192 12.05 18.11 -11.20
N THR A 193 11.41 17.81 -10.07
CA THR A 193 10.08 18.34 -9.67
C THR A 193 9.01 18.15 -10.76
N ASP A 194 9.14 17.09 -11.58
CA ASP A 194 8.22 16.78 -12.67
C ASP A 194 6.99 16.00 -12.16
N TRP A 195 6.17 16.71 -11.41
CA TRP A 195 4.93 16.17 -10.84
C TRP A 195 3.92 15.79 -11.91
N LYS A 196 3.95 16.45 -13.07
CA LYS A 196 3.08 16.15 -14.19
C LYS A 196 3.35 14.75 -14.78
N SER A 197 4.61 14.38 -14.91
CA SER A 197 5.00 13.03 -15.36
C SER A 197 4.62 11.97 -14.32
N ILE A 198 4.77 12.25 -13.02
CA ILE A 198 4.31 11.35 -11.95
C ILE A 198 2.79 11.13 -12.03
N ALA A 199 2.00 12.20 -12.20
CA ALA A 199 0.55 12.09 -12.39
C ALA A 199 0.19 11.30 -13.66
N GLY A 200 0.95 11.47 -14.74
CA GLY A 200 0.81 10.70 -15.99
C GLY A 200 1.05 9.20 -15.78
N LEU A 201 2.11 8.83 -15.06
CA LEU A 201 2.39 7.43 -14.70
C LEU A 201 1.28 6.84 -13.83
N ALA A 202 0.87 7.57 -12.79
CA ALA A 202 -0.24 7.15 -11.93
C ALA A 202 -1.52 6.87 -12.73
N ARG A 203 -1.87 7.78 -13.65
CA ARG A 203 -3.04 7.63 -14.54
C ARG A 203 -2.90 6.39 -15.43
N SER A 204 -1.71 6.12 -15.95
CA SER A 204 -1.47 4.94 -16.78
C SER A 204 -1.71 3.63 -16.01
N PHE A 205 -1.30 3.56 -14.73
CA PHE A 205 -1.61 2.43 -13.87
C PHE A 205 -3.11 2.30 -13.58
N VAL A 206 -3.80 3.41 -13.26
CA VAL A 206 -5.26 3.43 -13.01
C VAL A 206 -6.03 2.91 -14.24
N GLN A 207 -5.66 3.33 -15.45
CA GLN A 207 -6.28 2.84 -16.69
C GLN A 207 -6.13 1.33 -16.90
N LYS A 208 -5.03 0.72 -16.41
CA LYS A 208 -4.86 -0.75 -16.45
C LYS A 208 -5.84 -1.48 -15.55
N VAL A 209 -6.23 -0.88 -14.42
CA VAL A 209 -7.26 -1.43 -13.51
C VAL A 209 -8.65 -1.31 -14.14
N GLU A 210 -8.97 -0.14 -14.72
CA GLU A 210 -10.29 0.15 -15.30
C GLU A 210 -10.56 -0.64 -16.58
N LYS A 211 -9.49 -0.96 -17.33
CA LYS A 211 -9.55 -1.74 -18.57
C LYS A 211 -8.73 -3.03 -18.43
N PRO A 212 -9.15 -3.99 -17.60
CA PRO A 212 -8.41 -5.23 -17.49
C PRO A 212 -8.35 -5.89 -18.86
N THR A 213 -7.14 -6.08 -19.38
CA THR A 213 -6.92 -6.83 -20.61
C THR A 213 -7.48 -8.23 -20.35
N ARG A 214 -8.57 -8.61 -21.01
CA ARG A 214 -9.12 -9.97 -20.96
C ARG A 214 -8.12 -10.91 -21.63
N THR A 215 -7.07 -11.28 -20.91
CA THR A 215 -6.25 -12.43 -21.31
C THR A 215 -7.07 -13.65 -20.98
N LYS A 216 -7.68 -14.26 -22.00
CA LYS A 216 -8.26 -15.59 -21.89
C LYS A 216 -7.10 -16.54 -21.54
N VAL A 217 -7.13 -17.11 -20.34
CA VAL A 217 -6.36 -18.29 -19.95
C VAL A 217 -7.11 -19.51 -20.42
#